data_4802eb3e0c34e977e23a9df0d24a354d
#
_entry.id   4802eb3e0c34e977e23a9df0d24a354d
#
_cell.length_a   1.000
_cell.length_b   1.000
_cell.length_c   1.000
_cell.angle_alpha   90.00
_cell.angle_beta   90.00
_cell.angle_gamma   90.00
#
_symmetry.space_group_name_H-M   'P 1'
#
loop_
_entity.id
_entity.type
_entity.pdbx_description
1 polymer ?
#
loop_
_entity_poly.entity_id
_entity_poly.type
_entity_poly.pdbx_seq_one_letter_code
_entity_poly.pdbx_strand_id
1 'polypeptide(L)'
;MPDLEALATELEKANEPKFQLGLQVDAWRVRVDSNSEELITHLKRYFQPFVKEISNPDTHVVAIECDEPDWGIDYTDWEREGGKVGRKDAFADIKGGRAIWKVRTGMQFLLGETTRLAAGRCLKNDNQVINFIITQYITWLLEHEYALCHAAGVEWHGKGLMFAGFSGGGKST
;
A
#
# COMPACT_ATOMS: atom_id res chain seq x y z
N MET A 1 8.99 -23.70 0.08
CA MET A 1 8.92 -22.27 0.35
C MET A 1 7.66 -21.75 -0.33
N PRO A 2 6.77 -21.03 0.36
CA PRO A 2 5.56 -20.48 -0.24
C PRO A 2 5.89 -19.64 -1.47
N ASP A 3 4.99 -19.69 -2.48
CA ASP A 3 5.11 -18.96 -3.75
C ASP A 3 4.11 -17.80 -3.74
N LEU A 4 4.59 -16.59 -3.91
CA LEU A 4 3.81 -15.35 -3.79
C LEU A 4 2.64 -15.29 -4.78
N GLU A 5 2.89 -15.62 -6.04
CA GLU A 5 1.87 -15.60 -7.08
C GLU A 5 0.80 -16.67 -6.84
N ALA A 6 1.20 -17.84 -6.32
CA ALA A 6 0.26 -18.90 -5.98
C ALA A 6 -0.66 -18.47 -4.82
N LEU A 7 -0.11 -17.86 -3.76
CA LEU A 7 -0.88 -17.34 -2.63
C LEU A 7 -1.87 -16.26 -3.06
N ALA A 8 -1.43 -15.30 -3.88
CA ALA A 8 -2.29 -14.25 -4.41
C ALA A 8 -3.43 -14.84 -5.25
N THR A 9 -3.10 -15.73 -6.19
CA THR A 9 -4.08 -16.36 -7.07
C THR A 9 -5.13 -17.17 -6.30
N GLU A 10 -4.71 -17.91 -5.28
CA GLU A 10 -5.62 -18.70 -4.45
C GLU A 10 -6.58 -17.79 -3.67
N LEU A 11 -6.04 -16.71 -3.07
CA LEU A 11 -6.84 -15.76 -2.31
C LEU A 11 -7.86 -15.02 -3.20
N GLU A 12 -7.43 -14.57 -4.38
CA GLU A 12 -8.30 -13.91 -5.36
C GLU A 12 -9.39 -14.84 -5.89
N LYS A 13 -9.09 -16.13 -6.10
CA LYS A 13 -10.09 -17.12 -6.46
C LYS A 13 -11.16 -17.33 -5.39
N ALA A 14 -10.73 -17.34 -4.12
CA ALA A 14 -11.66 -17.50 -3.00
C ALA A 14 -12.49 -16.24 -2.74
N ASN A 15 -11.97 -15.06 -3.12
CA ASN A 15 -12.54 -13.75 -2.82
C ASN A 15 -12.53 -12.85 -4.06
N GLU A 16 -13.19 -13.25 -5.12
CA GLU A 16 -13.15 -12.59 -6.43
C GLU A 16 -13.29 -11.06 -6.35
N PRO A 17 -12.28 -10.28 -6.76
CA PRO A 17 -12.35 -8.83 -6.77
C PRO A 17 -13.26 -8.35 -7.91
N LYS A 18 -14.41 -7.74 -7.55
CA LYS A 18 -15.47 -7.33 -8.49
C LYS A 18 -15.59 -5.81 -8.62
N PHE A 19 -15.03 -5.08 -7.68
CA PHE A 19 -15.11 -3.63 -7.63
C PHE A 19 -13.75 -3.04 -7.93
N GLN A 20 -13.73 -1.92 -8.65
CA GLN A 20 -12.48 -1.30 -9.07
C GLN A 20 -12.47 0.21 -8.87
N LEU A 21 -11.29 0.75 -8.65
CA LEU A 21 -11.00 2.17 -8.57
C LEU A 21 -9.78 2.49 -9.41
N GLY A 22 -9.92 3.42 -10.34
CA GLY A 22 -8.80 4.00 -11.07
C GLY A 22 -8.36 5.31 -10.43
N LEU A 23 -7.05 5.51 -10.28
CA LEU A 23 -6.45 6.74 -9.80
C LEU A 23 -5.34 7.19 -10.75
N GLN A 24 -5.23 8.50 -10.93
CA GLN A 24 -4.12 9.12 -11.65
C GLN A 24 -3.52 10.23 -10.81
N VAL A 25 -2.23 10.11 -10.49
CA VAL A 25 -1.45 11.13 -9.80
C VAL A 25 -0.32 11.53 -10.72
N ASP A 26 -0.41 12.71 -11.30
CA ASP A 26 0.49 13.16 -12.37
C ASP A 26 0.53 12.14 -13.53
N ALA A 27 1.69 11.58 -13.83
CA ALA A 27 1.87 10.56 -14.88
C ALA A 27 1.55 9.14 -14.40
N TRP A 28 1.55 8.88 -13.08
CA TRP A 28 1.30 7.55 -12.53
C TRP A 28 -0.19 7.18 -12.55
N ARG A 29 -0.47 6.00 -13.07
CA ARG A 29 -1.82 5.45 -13.17
C ARG A 29 -1.89 4.14 -12.40
N VAL A 30 -2.83 4.03 -11.48
CA VAL A 30 -3.04 2.82 -10.71
C VAL A 30 -4.48 2.36 -10.78
N ARG A 31 -4.66 1.04 -10.90
CA ARG A 31 -5.95 0.37 -10.69
C ARG A 31 -5.92 -0.37 -9.37
N VAL A 32 -6.95 -0.17 -8.57
CA VAL A 32 -7.18 -0.89 -7.32
C VAL A 32 -8.43 -1.75 -7.50
N ASP A 33 -8.29 -3.06 -7.35
CA ASP A 33 -9.40 -4.00 -7.39
C ASP A 33 -9.68 -4.55 -5.99
N SER A 34 -10.95 -4.78 -5.66
CA SER A 34 -11.38 -5.32 -4.36
C SER A 34 -12.64 -6.16 -4.48
N ASN A 35 -12.84 -7.10 -3.55
CA ASN A 35 -14.09 -7.80 -3.33
C ASN A 35 -15.09 -6.99 -2.46
N SER A 36 -14.68 -5.83 -1.92
CA SER A 36 -15.50 -4.97 -1.05
C SER A 36 -15.85 -3.64 -1.74
N GLU A 37 -17.15 -3.44 -2.04
CA GLU A 37 -17.67 -2.19 -2.58
C GLU A 37 -17.50 -1.03 -1.59
N GLU A 38 -17.69 -1.32 -0.30
CA GLU A 38 -17.57 -0.33 0.77
C GLU A 38 -16.12 0.18 0.88
N LEU A 39 -15.12 -0.72 0.79
CA LEU A 39 -13.72 -0.32 0.76
C LEU A 39 -13.43 0.58 -0.44
N ILE A 40 -13.87 0.19 -1.64
CA ILE A 40 -13.69 1.02 -2.85
C ILE A 40 -14.34 2.40 -2.68
N THR A 41 -15.51 2.47 -2.05
CA THR A 41 -16.18 3.75 -1.77
C THR A 41 -15.38 4.61 -0.80
N HIS A 42 -14.78 4.04 0.26
CA HIS A 42 -13.90 4.74 1.19
C HIS A 42 -12.63 5.26 0.49
N LEU A 43 -11.96 4.40 -0.28
CA LEU A 43 -10.78 4.78 -1.06
C LEU A 43 -11.09 5.88 -2.08
N LYS A 44 -12.23 5.79 -2.78
CA LYS A 44 -12.69 6.81 -3.72
C LYS A 44 -12.90 8.16 -3.04
N ARG A 45 -13.43 8.19 -1.82
CA ARG A 45 -13.59 9.42 -1.03
C ARG A 45 -12.24 10.02 -0.64
N TYR A 46 -11.32 9.17 -0.16
CA TYR A 46 -9.99 9.62 0.25
C TYR A 46 -9.18 10.18 -0.92
N PHE A 47 -9.16 9.48 -2.05
CA PHE A 47 -8.41 9.85 -3.24
C PHE A 47 -9.22 10.71 -4.24
N GLN A 48 -10.30 11.33 -3.82
CA GLN A 48 -11.28 12.01 -4.67
C GLN A 48 -10.69 12.91 -5.76
N PRO A 49 -9.64 13.73 -5.53
CA PRO A 49 -9.05 14.58 -6.57
C PRO A 49 -8.32 13.80 -7.69
N PHE A 50 -7.95 12.56 -7.42
CA PHE A 50 -7.14 11.71 -8.30
C PHE A 50 -7.95 10.62 -9.00
N VAL A 51 -9.26 10.51 -8.71
CA VAL A 51 -10.11 9.47 -9.30
C VAL A 51 -10.26 9.70 -10.80
N LYS A 52 -9.91 8.66 -11.59
CA LYS A 52 -9.99 8.64 -13.07
C LYS A 52 -10.36 7.24 -13.55
N GLU A 53 -10.96 7.17 -14.73
CA GLU A 53 -11.06 5.90 -15.45
C GLU A 53 -9.68 5.54 -16.02
N ILE A 54 -9.19 4.35 -15.71
CA ILE A 54 -7.86 3.88 -16.11
C ILE A 54 -8.00 2.62 -16.95
N SER A 55 -7.60 2.68 -18.21
CA SER A 55 -7.57 1.53 -19.12
C SER A 55 -6.23 0.76 -19.08
N ASN A 56 -5.11 1.48 -18.94
CA ASN A 56 -3.76 0.92 -18.91
C ASN A 56 -3.04 1.41 -17.65
N PRO A 57 -3.17 0.72 -16.51
CA PRO A 57 -2.49 1.10 -15.28
C PRO A 57 -0.99 0.79 -15.35
N ASP A 58 -0.17 1.66 -14.78
CA ASP A 58 1.25 1.43 -14.55
C ASP A 58 1.45 0.50 -13.34
N THR A 59 0.48 0.51 -12.43
CA THR A 59 0.47 -0.31 -11.21
C THR A 59 -0.92 -0.91 -11.00
N HIS A 60 -0.96 -2.18 -10.63
CA HIS A 60 -2.18 -2.86 -10.21
C HIS A 60 -2.07 -3.27 -8.75
N VAL A 61 -3.05 -2.91 -7.93
CA VAL A 61 -3.16 -3.26 -6.52
C VAL A 61 -4.45 -4.04 -6.31
N VAL A 62 -4.37 -5.14 -5.58
CA VAL A 62 -5.55 -5.91 -5.16
C VAL A 62 -5.71 -5.77 -3.65
N ALA A 63 -6.91 -5.44 -3.17
CA ALA A 63 -7.23 -5.33 -1.76
C ALA A 63 -8.40 -6.27 -1.42
N ILE A 64 -8.10 -7.35 -0.71
CA ILE A 64 -9.07 -8.40 -0.37
C ILE A 64 -9.55 -8.22 1.07
N GLU A 65 -10.83 -7.87 1.21
CA GLU A 65 -11.53 -7.90 2.50
C GLU A 65 -11.82 -9.35 2.88
N CYS A 66 -11.17 -9.82 3.95
CA CYS A 66 -11.34 -11.18 4.47
C CYS A 66 -10.93 -11.21 5.95
N ASP A 67 -11.08 -12.35 6.61
CA ASP A 67 -10.39 -12.59 7.88
C ASP A 67 -8.88 -12.70 7.65
N GLU A 68 -8.10 -12.61 8.72
CA GLU A 68 -6.63 -12.72 8.66
C GLU A 68 -6.22 -14.01 7.94
N PRO A 69 -5.52 -13.93 6.78
CA PRO A 69 -5.11 -15.12 6.05
C PRO A 69 -4.06 -15.91 6.83
N ASP A 70 -4.18 -17.23 6.84
CA ASP A 70 -3.11 -18.13 7.29
C ASP A 70 -2.39 -18.70 6.06
N TRP A 71 -1.21 -18.16 5.77
CA TRP A 71 -0.39 -18.60 4.63
C TRP A 71 0.69 -19.62 5.02
N GLY A 72 0.74 -20.05 6.29
CA GLY A 72 1.77 -20.97 6.78
C GLY A 72 3.18 -20.43 6.61
N ILE A 73 3.37 -19.10 6.71
CA ILE A 73 4.65 -18.42 6.52
C ILE A 73 5.33 -18.22 7.89
N ASP A 74 6.60 -18.62 7.98
CA ASP A 74 7.44 -18.28 9.12
C ASP A 74 7.93 -16.84 9.00
N TYR A 75 7.32 -15.93 9.74
CA TYR A 75 7.64 -14.51 9.73
C TYR A 75 8.77 -14.16 10.69
N THR A 76 9.69 -13.32 10.25
CA THR A 76 10.72 -12.67 11.06
C THR A 76 10.25 -11.30 11.53
N ASP A 77 10.42 -11.00 12.81
CA ASP A 77 10.09 -9.68 13.34
C ASP A 77 11.00 -8.60 12.76
N TRP A 78 10.41 -7.48 12.38
CA TRP A 78 11.17 -6.32 11.96
C TRP A 78 11.92 -5.72 13.17
N GLU A 79 13.23 -5.52 13.05
CA GLU A 79 14.01 -4.86 14.09
C GLU A 79 13.43 -3.50 14.44
N ARG A 80 13.44 -3.19 15.73
CA ARG A 80 12.93 -1.92 16.24
C ARG A 80 14.05 -1.00 16.66
N GLU A 81 13.76 0.28 16.53
CA GLU A 81 14.58 1.33 17.18
C GLU A 81 14.61 1.10 18.69
N GLY A 82 15.75 1.34 19.30
CA GLY A 82 15.93 1.18 20.74
C GLY A 82 14.90 1.95 21.56
N GLY A 83 14.38 1.33 22.61
CA GLY A 83 13.39 1.92 23.51
C GLY A 83 11.93 1.72 23.15
N LYS A 84 11.60 1.17 21.95
CA LYS A 84 10.21 0.82 21.58
C LYS A 84 9.88 -0.62 21.96
N VAL A 85 8.76 -0.82 22.65
CA VAL A 85 8.30 -2.13 23.14
C VAL A 85 7.18 -2.70 22.28
N GLY A 86 7.12 -4.03 22.15
CA GLY A 86 6.06 -4.80 21.52
C GLY A 86 6.28 -5.05 20.01
N ARG A 87 5.67 -6.11 19.51
CA ARG A 87 5.71 -6.54 18.11
C ARG A 87 4.81 -5.64 17.26
N LYS A 88 5.29 -5.17 16.12
CA LYS A 88 4.52 -4.27 15.24
C LYS A 88 4.31 -4.91 13.86
N ASP A 89 5.38 -5.17 13.17
CA ASP A 89 5.39 -5.70 11.83
C ASP A 89 6.36 -6.88 11.77
N ALA A 90 6.05 -7.86 10.94
CA ALA A 90 6.93 -8.97 10.63
C ALA A 90 6.95 -9.17 9.11
N PHE A 91 7.99 -9.81 8.59
CA PHE A 91 8.15 -10.06 7.17
C PHE A 91 8.77 -11.42 6.91
N ALA A 92 8.59 -11.90 5.69
CA ALA A 92 9.32 -13.05 5.17
C ALA A 92 9.62 -12.85 3.69
N ASP A 93 10.84 -13.13 3.29
CA ASP A 93 11.17 -13.26 1.88
C ASP A 93 10.75 -14.65 1.41
N ILE A 94 9.88 -14.70 0.41
CA ILE A 94 9.32 -15.92 -0.15
C ILE A 94 9.61 -15.97 -1.65
N LYS A 95 9.32 -17.09 -2.30
CA LYS A 95 9.53 -17.18 -3.74
C LYS A 95 8.64 -16.14 -4.47
N GLY A 96 9.26 -15.29 -5.28
CA GLY A 96 8.59 -14.26 -6.06
C GLY A 96 8.46 -12.90 -5.35
N GLY A 97 8.91 -12.75 -4.09
CA GLY A 97 8.86 -11.45 -3.41
C GLY A 97 8.86 -11.53 -1.89
N ARG A 98 8.12 -10.64 -1.27
CA ARG A 98 8.06 -10.48 0.19
C ARG A 98 6.61 -10.47 0.70
N ALA A 99 6.38 -11.21 1.78
CA ALA A 99 5.18 -11.13 2.60
C ALA A 99 5.43 -10.22 3.81
N ILE A 100 4.48 -9.37 4.16
CA ILE A 100 4.54 -8.49 5.34
C ILE A 100 3.28 -8.72 6.17
N TRP A 101 3.46 -8.89 7.47
CA TRP A 101 2.37 -9.07 8.42
C TRP A 101 2.33 -7.93 9.43
N LYS A 102 1.20 -7.25 9.50
CA LYS A 102 0.89 -6.23 10.52
C LYS A 102 0.30 -6.90 11.75
N VAL A 103 1.15 -7.35 12.64
CA VAL A 103 0.81 -8.19 13.81
C VAL A 103 -0.35 -7.67 14.66
N ARG A 104 -0.55 -6.34 14.74
CA ARG A 104 -1.60 -5.73 15.56
C ARG A 104 -2.98 -5.73 14.92
N THR A 105 -3.04 -5.79 13.60
CA THR A 105 -4.29 -5.65 12.84
C THR A 105 -4.66 -6.90 12.06
N GLY A 106 -3.74 -7.85 11.94
CA GLY A 106 -3.88 -9.03 11.12
C GLY A 106 -3.82 -8.77 9.62
N MET A 107 -3.54 -7.52 9.20
CA MET A 107 -3.36 -7.21 7.79
C MET A 107 -2.08 -7.83 7.26
N GLN A 108 -2.17 -8.44 6.09
CA GLN A 108 -1.02 -9.02 5.41
C GLN A 108 -0.89 -8.43 3.99
N PHE A 109 0.35 -8.32 3.52
CA PHE A 109 0.66 -7.73 2.22
C PHE A 109 1.62 -8.64 1.47
N LEU A 110 1.35 -8.86 0.19
CA LEU A 110 2.26 -9.53 -0.75
C LEU A 110 2.82 -8.49 -1.72
N LEU A 111 4.13 -8.46 -1.85
CA LEU A 111 4.89 -7.54 -2.69
C LEU A 111 5.84 -8.35 -3.58
N GLY A 112 5.50 -8.45 -4.85
CA GLY A 112 6.30 -9.05 -5.91
C GLY A 112 6.58 -8.05 -7.03
N GLU A 113 7.16 -8.53 -8.11
CA GLU A 113 7.42 -7.70 -9.30
C GLU A 113 6.12 -7.18 -9.92
N THR A 114 5.13 -8.05 -10.07
CA THR A 114 3.81 -7.74 -10.64
C THR A 114 2.69 -7.77 -9.61
N THR A 115 2.81 -8.57 -8.57
CA THR A 115 1.79 -8.76 -7.53
C THR A 115 1.93 -7.74 -6.42
N ARG A 116 0.85 -7.02 -6.16
CA ARG A 116 0.68 -6.08 -5.04
C ARG A 116 -0.67 -6.31 -4.40
N LEU A 117 -0.69 -7.11 -3.33
CA LEU A 117 -1.92 -7.55 -2.70
C LEU A 117 -1.93 -7.18 -1.22
N ALA A 118 -3.03 -6.59 -0.76
CA ALA A 118 -3.37 -6.37 0.64
C ALA A 118 -4.52 -7.29 1.04
N ALA A 119 -4.41 -8.00 2.16
CA ALA A 119 -5.41 -8.94 2.62
C ALA A 119 -5.66 -8.82 4.13
N GLY A 120 -6.89 -9.08 4.55
CA GLY A 120 -7.35 -9.00 5.92
C GLY A 120 -8.57 -8.08 6.03
N ARG A 121 -8.84 -7.57 7.22
CA ARG A 121 -9.96 -6.64 7.46
C ARG A 121 -9.62 -5.24 6.92
N CYS A 122 -9.54 -5.14 5.58
CA CYS A 122 -9.13 -3.96 4.86
C CYS A 122 -10.01 -2.74 5.16
N LEU A 123 -11.31 -2.92 5.25
CA LEU A 123 -12.25 -1.83 5.56
C LEU A 123 -12.02 -1.24 6.95
N LYS A 124 -11.76 -2.08 7.95
CA LYS A 124 -11.45 -1.62 9.31
C LYS A 124 -10.06 -0.95 9.39
N ASN A 125 -9.17 -1.29 8.48
CA ASN A 125 -7.79 -0.83 8.42
C ASN A 125 -7.51 -0.11 7.09
N ASP A 126 -8.48 0.64 6.58
CA ASP A 126 -8.42 1.34 5.29
C ASP A 126 -7.19 2.27 5.18
N ASN A 127 -6.76 2.87 6.29
CA ASN A 127 -5.53 3.64 6.36
C ASN A 127 -4.27 2.84 5.99
N GLN A 128 -4.25 1.53 6.25
CA GLN A 128 -3.11 0.67 5.86
C GLN A 128 -3.17 0.35 4.36
N VAL A 129 -4.37 0.17 3.79
CA VAL A 129 -4.56 0.02 2.35
C VAL A 129 -4.18 1.32 1.63
N ILE A 130 -4.61 2.48 2.13
CA ILE A 130 -4.22 3.81 1.63
C ILE A 130 -2.69 3.96 1.62
N ASN A 131 -2.04 3.67 2.75
CA ASN A 131 -0.58 3.73 2.85
C ASN A 131 0.11 2.74 1.90
N PHE A 132 -0.47 1.57 1.68
CA PHE A 132 0.04 0.59 0.73
C PHE A 132 0.00 1.14 -0.71
N ILE A 133 -1.11 1.75 -1.12
CA ILE A 133 -1.25 2.42 -2.44
C ILE A 133 -0.24 3.57 -2.56
N ILE A 134 -0.11 4.42 -1.54
CA ILE A 134 0.85 5.53 -1.53
C ILE A 134 2.29 5.01 -1.63
N THR A 135 2.61 3.89 -0.99
CA THR A 135 3.93 3.26 -1.10
C THR A 135 4.22 2.82 -2.54
N GLN A 136 3.23 2.34 -3.29
CA GLN A 136 3.42 2.01 -4.72
C GLN A 136 3.73 3.27 -5.55
N TYR A 137 3.08 4.40 -5.25
CA TYR A 137 3.40 5.68 -5.88
C TYR A 137 4.84 6.13 -5.58
N ILE A 138 5.26 6.01 -4.32
CA ILE A 138 6.64 6.32 -3.91
C ILE A 138 7.64 5.44 -4.66
N THR A 139 7.37 4.14 -4.77
CA THR A 139 8.22 3.19 -5.52
C THR A 139 8.31 3.61 -6.98
N TRP A 140 7.17 3.92 -7.62
CA TRP A 140 7.15 4.38 -9.00
C TRP A 140 7.94 5.68 -9.20
N LEU A 141 7.84 6.64 -8.27
CA LEU A 141 8.62 7.88 -8.31
C LEU A 141 10.14 7.60 -8.27
N LEU A 142 10.58 6.72 -7.38
CA LEU A 142 11.99 6.36 -7.25
C LEU A 142 12.51 5.63 -8.50
N GLU A 143 11.71 4.78 -9.13
CA GLU A 143 12.03 4.11 -10.39
C GLU A 143 12.12 5.08 -11.59
N HIS A 144 11.48 6.26 -11.47
CA HIS A 144 11.51 7.32 -12.49
C HIS A 144 12.44 8.49 -12.12
N GLU A 145 13.45 8.24 -11.29
CA GLU A 145 14.50 9.19 -10.91
C GLU A 145 14.02 10.41 -10.10
N TYR A 146 12.82 10.34 -9.47
CA TYR A 146 12.37 11.36 -8.54
C TYR A 146 13.01 11.17 -7.16
N ALA A 147 13.28 12.29 -6.47
CA ALA A 147 13.79 12.26 -5.11
C ALA A 147 12.65 12.28 -4.09
N LEU A 148 12.67 11.35 -3.13
CA LEU A 148 11.75 11.36 -1.99
C LEU A 148 12.33 12.22 -0.87
N CYS A 149 11.63 13.27 -0.47
CA CYS A 149 12.04 14.17 0.60
C CYS A 149 11.06 14.15 1.76
N HIS A 150 11.57 14.06 3.00
CA HIS A 150 10.78 14.28 4.21
C HIS A 150 10.72 15.78 4.54
N ALA A 151 9.83 16.50 3.86
CA ALA A 151 9.72 17.95 3.93
C ALA A 151 8.23 18.37 3.86
N ALA A 152 7.93 19.61 4.24
CA ALA A 152 6.69 20.27 3.87
C ALA A 152 6.88 20.99 2.54
N GLY A 153 5.90 20.91 1.63
CA GLY A 153 5.89 21.60 0.34
C GLY A 153 4.71 22.56 0.24
N VAL A 154 4.94 23.74 -0.31
CA VAL A 154 3.89 24.69 -0.68
C VAL A 154 4.15 25.22 -2.08
N GLU A 155 3.09 25.50 -2.82
CA GLU A 155 3.17 26.23 -4.09
C GLU A 155 2.72 27.68 -3.85
N TRP A 156 3.50 28.62 -4.34
CA TRP A 156 3.19 30.05 -4.28
C TRP A 156 3.61 30.73 -5.57
N HIS A 157 2.66 31.35 -6.25
CA HIS A 157 2.85 32.02 -7.54
C HIS A 157 3.57 31.15 -8.59
N GLY A 158 3.20 29.87 -8.73
CA GLY A 158 3.79 28.94 -9.67
C GLY A 158 5.19 28.46 -9.29
N LYS A 159 5.65 28.72 -8.06
CA LYS A 159 6.94 28.28 -7.53
C LYS A 159 6.74 27.30 -6.38
N GLY A 160 7.33 26.12 -6.48
CA GLY A 160 7.41 25.15 -5.38
C GLY A 160 8.41 25.59 -4.34
N LEU A 161 8.02 25.66 -3.08
CA LEU A 161 8.89 25.90 -1.92
C LEU A 161 8.91 24.66 -1.05
N MET A 162 10.09 24.20 -0.65
CA MET A 162 10.27 23.03 0.18
C MET A 162 10.94 23.42 1.50
N PHE A 163 10.33 23.01 2.61
CA PHE A 163 10.82 23.26 3.98
C PHE A 163 11.24 21.92 4.60
N ALA A 164 12.53 21.64 4.62
CA ALA A 164 13.11 20.50 5.30
C ALA A 164 13.49 20.85 6.74
N GLY A 165 13.46 19.86 7.64
CA GLY A 165 13.86 20.05 9.05
C GLY A 165 13.68 18.75 9.84
N PHE A 166 14.23 18.70 11.05
CA PHE A 166 14.11 17.55 11.94
C PHE A 166 12.66 17.33 12.40
N SER A 167 12.39 16.11 12.87
CA SER A 167 11.10 15.78 13.49
C SER A 167 10.83 16.72 14.67
N GLY A 168 9.61 17.27 14.76
CA GLY A 168 9.25 18.26 15.77
C GLY A 168 9.65 19.71 15.46
N GLY A 169 10.30 19.97 14.32
CA GLY A 169 10.76 21.31 13.90
C GLY A 169 9.66 22.21 13.29
N GLY A 170 8.36 21.90 13.48
CA GLY A 170 7.25 22.78 13.05
C GLY A 170 6.96 22.78 11.54
N LYS A 171 7.39 21.76 10.79
CA LYS A 171 7.16 21.70 9.33
C LYS A 171 5.69 21.68 8.91
N SER A 172 4.80 21.20 9.78
CA SER A 172 3.38 20.96 9.50
C SER A 172 2.44 21.79 10.38
N THR A 173 2.92 22.80 11.04
CA THR A 173 2.14 23.76 11.88
C THR A 173 1.94 25.05 11.15
#